data_211ab9ca933f13da49841a6c02b71e76
#
_entry.id   211ab9ca933f13da49841a6c02b71e76
#
_cell.length_a   1.000
_cell.length_b   1.000
_cell.length_c   1.000
_cell.angle_alpha   90.00
_cell.angle_beta   90.00
_cell.angle_gamma   90.00
#
_symmetry.space_group_name_H-M   'P 1'
#
loop_
_entity.id
_entity.type
_entity.pdbx_description
1 polymer ?
#
loop_
_entity_poly.entity_id
_entity_poly.type
_entity_poly.pdbx_seq_one_letter_code
_entity_poly.pdbx_strand_id
1 'polypeptide(L)'
;MVFGIIGENCSGKSTLAEKIMETLGGEIITGKDYLRMAKSEGGALSLFREKLRRAVSGDNIIYVIADPEHVELLPDGAVRILVTADLETIKERFTARMHGTLPKSVALMLERRHGIFDTGEYDYRFDGAAGDANSFCEVLKSGTADREKAFTIRRLSEDERQAALELAWRVFSEYESPDYSAEGTEEFRKCLHDEAYLSGLHYYGTFDGEKLIGEIAIRPDRKHICFFFVDGRYHRRGIGTRMFRSVLEDYPKETITLNSSPYGRPFYKAIGFVLTDEEKTVNGIRFTPMKYEGK
;
A
#
# COMPACT_ATOMS: atom_id res chain seq x y z
N MET A 1 -8.19 3.49 4.23
CA MET A 1 -6.85 4.01 3.85
C MET A 1 -5.98 4.25 5.07
N VAL A 2 -4.64 4.30 4.91
CA VAL A 2 -3.72 4.65 6.00
C VAL A 2 -3.11 6.03 5.71
N PHE A 3 -3.26 6.96 6.66
CA PHE A 3 -2.64 8.28 6.63
C PHE A 3 -1.52 8.33 7.68
N GLY A 4 -0.27 8.41 7.25
CA GLY A 4 0.88 8.63 8.14
C GLY A 4 1.09 10.13 8.34
N ILE A 5 0.79 10.65 9.52
CA ILE A 5 0.99 12.06 9.88
C ILE A 5 2.33 12.18 10.58
N ILE A 6 3.35 12.57 9.84
CA ILE A 6 4.75 12.50 10.22
C ILE A 6 5.26 13.91 10.56
N GLY A 7 6.10 14.03 11.56
CA GLY A 7 6.74 15.30 11.90
C GLY A 7 7.23 15.38 13.34
N GLU A 8 7.84 16.49 13.70
CA GLU A 8 8.41 16.72 15.02
C GLU A 8 7.33 16.95 16.10
N ASN A 9 7.70 16.75 17.35
CA ASN A 9 6.81 17.09 18.46
C ASN A 9 6.42 18.57 18.40
N CYS A 10 5.15 18.88 18.67
CA CYS A 10 4.59 20.22 18.60
C CYS A 10 4.52 20.85 17.19
N SER A 11 4.77 20.10 16.10
CA SER A 11 4.62 20.62 14.73
C SER A 11 3.16 20.83 14.29
N GLY A 12 2.15 20.35 15.03
CA GLY A 12 0.72 20.47 14.64
C GLY A 12 0.08 19.17 14.17
N LYS A 13 0.79 18.05 14.21
CA LYS A 13 0.30 16.74 13.76
C LYS A 13 -1.05 16.31 14.34
N SER A 14 -1.21 16.44 15.66
CA SER A 14 -2.45 15.97 16.33
C SER A 14 -3.66 16.77 15.87
N THR A 15 -3.52 18.06 15.71
CA THR A 15 -4.57 18.96 15.20
C THR A 15 -4.96 18.59 13.76
N LEU A 16 -3.96 18.30 12.90
CA LEU A 16 -4.23 17.86 11.54
C LEU A 16 -4.88 16.46 11.53
N ALA A 17 -4.42 15.54 12.37
CA ALA A 17 -4.98 14.19 12.48
C ALA A 17 -6.45 14.20 12.91
N GLU A 18 -6.79 15.02 13.91
CA GLU A 18 -8.18 15.24 14.36
C GLU A 18 -9.04 15.78 13.21
N LYS A 19 -8.52 16.74 12.44
CA LYS A 19 -9.24 17.32 11.32
C LYS A 19 -9.46 16.33 10.18
N ILE A 20 -8.46 15.50 9.86
CA ILE A 20 -8.60 14.42 8.89
C ILE A 20 -9.65 13.41 9.36
N MET A 21 -9.64 13.03 10.64
CA MET A 21 -10.63 12.12 11.22
C MET A 21 -12.06 12.70 11.12
N GLU A 22 -12.25 13.98 11.44
CA GLU A 22 -13.55 14.67 11.30
C GLU A 22 -14.06 14.65 9.84
N THR A 23 -13.16 14.81 8.87
CA THR A 23 -13.51 14.99 7.46
C THR A 23 -13.66 13.67 6.69
N LEU A 24 -12.78 12.71 6.96
CA LEU A 24 -12.68 11.44 6.23
C LEU A 24 -13.10 10.22 7.06
N GLY A 25 -13.36 10.42 8.36
CA GLY A 25 -13.61 9.34 9.31
C GLY A 25 -12.35 8.51 9.62
N GLY A 26 -12.49 7.53 10.50
CA GLY A 26 -11.43 6.59 10.82
C GLY A 26 -11.00 6.59 12.29
N GLU A 27 -9.87 5.97 12.56
CA GLU A 27 -9.29 5.82 13.89
C GLU A 27 -7.92 6.51 13.95
N ILE A 28 -7.68 7.31 15.00
CA ILE A 28 -6.36 7.90 15.27
C ILE A 28 -5.57 6.96 16.17
N ILE A 29 -4.34 6.63 15.77
CA ILE A 29 -3.36 5.88 16.55
C ILE A 29 -2.12 6.77 16.70
N THR A 30 -1.63 6.94 17.93
CA THR A 30 -0.51 7.86 18.21
C THR A 30 0.70 7.10 18.73
N GLY A 31 1.85 7.28 18.11
CA GLY A 31 3.12 6.76 18.59
C GLY A 31 3.07 5.27 18.88
N LYS A 32 3.26 4.90 20.16
CA LYS A 32 3.30 3.50 20.64
C LYS A 32 1.96 2.98 21.19
N ASP A 33 0.83 3.60 20.89
CA ASP A 33 -0.48 3.13 21.36
C ASP A 33 -0.79 1.69 20.91
N TYR A 34 -0.21 1.24 19.80
CA TYR A 34 -0.31 -0.14 19.33
C TYR A 34 0.21 -1.18 20.33
N LEU A 35 1.05 -0.80 21.28
CA LEU A 35 1.54 -1.71 22.34
C LEU A 35 0.42 -2.32 23.18
N ARG A 36 -0.76 -1.69 23.20
CA ARG A 36 -1.95 -2.21 23.88
C ARG A 36 -2.60 -3.40 23.17
N MET A 37 -2.19 -3.70 21.92
CA MET A 37 -2.78 -4.78 21.11
C MET A 37 -2.35 -6.18 21.56
N ALA A 38 -1.21 -6.31 22.26
CA ALA A 38 -0.75 -7.60 22.78
C ALA A 38 0.09 -7.44 24.05
N LYS A 39 0.30 -8.55 24.78
CA LYS A 39 1.13 -8.58 25.99
C LYS A 39 2.63 -8.42 25.74
N SER A 40 3.11 -8.77 24.55
CA SER A 40 4.52 -8.60 24.13
C SER A 40 4.64 -7.54 23.05
N GLU A 41 5.74 -6.78 23.09
CA GLU A 41 6.01 -5.73 22.09
C GLU A 41 6.06 -6.29 20.66
N GLY A 42 6.76 -7.40 20.43
CA GLY A 42 6.82 -8.04 19.11
C GLY A 42 5.47 -8.54 18.61
N GLY A 43 4.62 -9.08 19.52
CA GLY A 43 3.25 -9.46 19.18
C GLY A 43 2.37 -8.26 18.83
N ALA A 44 2.48 -7.18 19.62
CA ALA A 44 1.76 -5.94 19.36
C ALA A 44 2.17 -5.30 18.01
N LEU A 45 3.47 -5.28 17.72
CA LEU A 45 4.01 -4.77 16.47
C LEU A 45 3.50 -5.58 15.26
N SER A 46 3.48 -6.92 15.37
CA SER A 46 2.97 -7.80 14.32
C SER A 46 1.49 -7.54 14.04
N LEU A 47 0.66 -7.47 15.09
CA LEU A 47 -0.77 -7.16 14.96
C LEU A 47 -1.02 -5.76 14.40
N PHE A 48 -0.20 -4.78 14.81
CA PHE A 48 -0.33 -3.42 14.28
C PHE A 48 0.01 -3.32 12.80
N ARG A 49 1.10 -3.95 12.36
CA ARG A 49 1.45 -4.03 10.94
C ARG A 49 0.33 -4.68 10.12
N GLU A 50 -0.26 -5.75 10.64
CA GLU A 50 -1.38 -6.43 9.99
C GLU A 50 -2.62 -5.52 9.94
N LYS A 51 -2.94 -4.80 11.03
CA LYS A 51 -4.02 -3.82 11.07
C LYS A 51 -3.83 -2.72 10.03
N LEU A 52 -2.63 -2.15 9.95
CA LEU A 52 -2.32 -1.11 8.96
C LEU A 52 -2.43 -1.64 7.52
N ARG A 53 -1.95 -2.85 7.24
CA ARG A 53 -2.07 -3.46 5.90
C ARG A 53 -3.53 -3.64 5.48
N ARG A 54 -4.39 -4.13 6.37
CA ARG A 54 -5.83 -4.28 6.10
C ARG A 54 -6.51 -2.93 5.86
N ALA A 55 -6.09 -1.90 6.59
CA ALA A 55 -6.66 -0.56 6.48
C ALA A 55 -6.32 0.16 5.18
N VAL A 56 -5.28 -0.23 4.44
CA VAL A 56 -4.98 0.34 3.10
C VAL A 56 -6.21 0.26 2.18
N SER A 57 -7.00 -0.80 2.32
CA SER A 57 -8.19 -1.06 1.51
C SER A 57 -9.49 -1.13 2.33
N GLY A 58 -9.44 -0.79 3.61
CA GLY A 58 -10.57 -0.83 4.55
C GLY A 58 -10.84 0.53 5.19
N ASP A 59 -11.21 0.49 6.47
CA ASP A 59 -11.47 1.70 7.26
C ASP A 59 -10.21 2.57 7.38
N ASN A 60 -10.39 3.88 7.51
CA ASN A 60 -9.28 4.80 7.61
C ASN A 60 -8.54 4.66 8.95
N ILE A 61 -7.22 4.61 8.89
CA ILE A 61 -6.35 4.74 10.05
C ILE A 61 -5.45 5.95 9.85
N ILE A 62 -5.42 6.81 10.85
CA ILE A 62 -4.59 8.01 10.91
C ILE A 62 -3.51 7.75 11.94
N TYR A 63 -2.30 7.44 11.47
CA TYR A 63 -1.17 7.13 12.35
C TYR A 63 -0.26 8.34 12.55
N VAL A 64 -0.25 8.87 13.78
CA VAL A 64 0.55 10.06 14.16
C VAL A 64 1.94 9.61 14.59
N ILE A 65 2.96 10.05 13.85
CA ILE A 65 4.34 9.62 13.95
C ILE A 65 5.24 10.79 14.37
N ALA A 66 5.97 10.63 15.46
CA ALA A 66 6.97 11.59 15.95
C ALA A 66 8.37 10.96 16.07
N ASP A 67 8.51 9.69 15.73
CA ASP A 67 9.78 8.95 15.77
C ASP A 67 10.08 8.38 14.37
N PRO A 68 11.28 8.65 13.81
CA PRO A 68 11.65 8.16 12.49
C PRO A 68 11.51 6.65 12.31
N GLU A 69 11.81 5.86 13.35
CA GLU A 69 11.69 4.40 13.31
C GLU A 69 10.25 3.93 13.02
N HIS A 70 9.26 4.72 13.39
CA HIS A 70 7.86 4.40 13.16
C HIS A 70 7.39 4.67 11.73
N VAL A 71 8.14 5.44 10.94
CA VAL A 71 7.83 5.68 9.51
C VAL A 71 7.90 4.37 8.73
N GLU A 72 8.80 3.46 9.11
CA GLU A 72 8.96 2.14 8.49
C GLU A 72 7.79 1.17 8.79
N LEU A 73 6.92 1.53 9.74
CA LEU A 73 5.71 0.75 10.02
C LEU A 73 4.59 1.03 9.03
N LEU A 74 4.66 2.14 8.30
CA LEU A 74 3.66 2.49 7.30
C LEU A 74 3.70 1.47 6.17
N PRO A 75 2.54 0.87 5.84
CA PRO A 75 2.46 -0.07 4.74
C PRO A 75 2.64 0.65 3.40
N ASP A 76 2.97 -0.14 2.40
CA ASP A 76 2.92 0.31 1.02
C ASP A 76 1.48 0.78 0.69
N GLY A 77 1.37 1.93 0.01
CA GLY A 77 0.07 2.56 -0.29
C GLY A 77 -0.47 3.48 0.82
N ALA A 78 0.21 3.62 1.96
CA ALA A 78 -0.13 4.66 2.92
C ALA A 78 0.13 6.06 2.34
N VAL A 79 -0.73 7.01 2.67
CA VAL A 79 -0.55 8.43 2.35
C VAL A 79 0.38 9.04 3.40
N ARG A 80 1.56 9.48 2.99
CA ARG A 80 2.57 10.07 3.88
C ARG A 80 2.47 11.59 3.86
N ILE A 81 2.17 12.18 5.00
CA ILE A 81 1.99 13.63 5.17
C ILE A 81 3.04 14.13 6.15
N LEU A 82 3.97 14.96 5.69
CA LEU A 82 4.91 15.65 6.55
C LEU A 82 4.26 16.93 7.08
N VAL A 83 4.20 17.04 8.40
CA VAL A 83 3.76 18.25 9.10
C VAL A 83 4.97 18.98 9.66
N THR A 84 5.24 20.16 9.12
CA THR A 84 6.37 21.02 9.51
C THR A 84 5.91 22.20 10.36
N ALA A 85 6.81 22.73 11.15
CA ALA A 85 6.74 24.06 11.75
C ALA A 85 8.18 24.54 11.99
N ASP A 86 8.39 25.84 12.01
CA ASP A 86 9.72 26.39 12.35
C ASP A 86 10.09 26.08 13.81
N LEU A 87 11.39 26.14 14.09
CA LEU A 87 11.92 25.77 15.40
C LEU A 87 11.39 26.66 16.53
N GLU A 88 11.17 27.94 16.27
CA GLU A 88 10.67 28.87 17.28
C GLU A 88 9.21 28.55 17.63
N THR A 89 8.36 28.33 16.63
CA THR A 89 6.98 27.85 16.85
C THR A 89 6.96 26.54 17.65
N ILE A 90 7.85 25.59 17.35
CA ILE A 90 7.96 24.34 18.11
C ILE A 90 8.33 24.60 19.56
N LYS A 91 9.34 25.46 19.81
CA LYS A 91 9.76 25.83 21.16
C LYS A 91 8.66 26.55 21.95
N GLU A 92 7.96 27.50 21.35
CA GLU A 92 6.82 28.19 21.95
C GLU A 92 5.70 27.22 22.38
N ARG A 93 5.30 26.34 21.48
CA ARG A 93 4.27 25.33 21.76
C ARG A 93 4.72 24.33 22.82
N PHE A 94 5.99 23.97 22.83
CA PHE A 94 6.55 23.07 23.83
C PHE A 94 6.59 23.77 25.20
N THR A 95 6.98 25.05 25.23
CA THR A 95 6.98 25.89 26.43
C THR A 95 5.58 26.01 27.04
N ALA A 96 4.56 26.24 26.19
CA ALA A 96 3.16 26.28 26.63
C ALA A 96 2.71 24.95 27.26
N ARG A 97 3.09 23.82 26.67
CA ARG A 97 2.81 22.48 27.22
C ARG A 97 3.50 22.20 28.56
N MET A 98 4.66 22.83 28.80
CA MET A 98 5.44 22.69 30.03
C MET A 98 5.15 23.82 31.05
N HIS A 99 3.95 24.36 31.03
CA HIS A 99 3.51 25.39 31.97
C HIS A 99 4.38 26.66 31.96
N GLY A 100 4.87 27.06 30.80
CA GLY A 100 5.54 28.32 30.56
C GLY A 100 7.06 28.30 30.76
N THR A 101 7.68 27.16 31.01
CA THR A 101 9.13 27.04 31.16
C THR A 101 9.72 25.98 30.25
N LEU A 102 10.68 26.34 29.39
CA LEU A 102 11.43 25.41 28.55
C LEU A 102 12.81 25.14 29.14
N PRO A 103 13.10 23.97 29.72
CA PRO A 103 14.43 23.65 30.24
C PRO A 103 15.48 23.67 29.12
N LYS A 104 16.69 24.14 29.44
CA LYS A 104 17.80 24.23 28.46
C LYS A 104 18.10 22.88 27.77
N SER A 105 18.04 21.78 28.52
CA SER A 105 18.24 20.43 27.95
C SER A 105 17.20 20.07 26.91
N VAL A 106 15.95 20.49 27.11
CA VAL A 106 14.83 20.25 26.14
C VAL A 106 15.01 21.16 24.93
N ALA A 107 15.37 22.44 25.12
CA ALA A 107 15.64 23.34 23.99
C ALA A 107 16.76 22.80 23.09
N LEU A 108 17.86 22.33 23.65
CA LEU A 108 18.96 21.72 22.91
C LEU A 108 18.54 20.41 22.20
N MET A 109 17.67 19.62 22.81
CA MET A 109 17.12 18.42 22.18
C MET A 109 16.27 18.78 20.96
N LEU A 110 15.39 19.79 21.05
CA LEU A 110 14.59 20.28 19.95
C LEU A 110 15.45 20.77 18.79
N GLU A 111 16.48 21.57 19.09
CA GLU A 111 17.44 22.06 18.08
C GLU A 111 18.17 20.92 17.35
N ARG A 112 18.60 19.88 18.06
CA ARG A 112 19.29 18.73 17.47
C ARG A 112 18.38 17.84 16.61
N ARG A 113 17.09 17.81 16.92
CA ARG A 113 16.12 16.99 16.21
C ARG A 113 15.38 17.74 15.10
N HIS A 114 15.55 19.07 15.04
CA HIS A 114 14.89 19.88 14.02
C HIS A 114 15.35 19.48 12.63
N GLY A 115 14.39 19.26 11.73
CA GLY A 115 14.65 18.80 10.36
C GLY A 115 14.89 17.30 10.20
N ILE A 116 14.74 16.48 11.26
CA ILE A 116 15.01 15.03 11.20
C ILE A 116 14.16 14.28 10.16
N PHE A 117 13.04 14.86 9.75
CA PHE A 117 12.16 14.31 8.74
C PHE A 117 12.29 14.95 7.36
N ASP A 118 13.14 15.96 7.16
CA ASP A 118 13.16 16.77 5.93
C ASP A 118 13.62 16.00 4.69
N THR A 119 14.43 14.95 4.88
CA THR A 119 14.99 14.12 3.79
C THR A 119 14.11 12.97 3.34
N GLY A 120 12.94 12.77 3.97
CA GLY A 120 12.00 11.69 3.62
C GLY A 120 11.20 11.95 2.34
N GLU A 121 10.64 10.89 1.76
CA GLU A 121 9.67 10.97 0.67
C GLU A 121 8.25 11.07 1.23
N TYR A 122 7.51 12.09 0.81
CA TYR A 122 6.16 12.39 1.27
C TYR A 122 5.22 12.70 0.11
N ASP A 123 3.98 12.23 0.22
CA ASP A 123 2.93 12.56 -0.75
C ASP A 123 2.47 14.02 -0.60
N TYR A 124 2.44 14.51 0.63
CA TYR A 124 2.04 15.87 0.97
C TYR A 124 2.93 16.49 2.03
N ARG A 125 3.02 17.82 2.00
CA ARG A 125 3.60 18.64 3.07
C ARG A 125 2.54 19.60 3.59
N PHE A 126 2.45 19.74 4.92
CA PHE A 126 1.53 20.64 5.58
C PHE A 126 2.28 21.52 6.55
N ASP A 127 2.07 22.83 6.46
CA ASP A 127 2.58 23.77 7.44
C ASP A 127 1.68 23.76 8.69
N GLY A 128 2.16 23.17 9.75
CA GLY A 128 1.41 23.05 11.00
C GLY A 128 1.33 24.34 11.83
N ALA A 129 2.03 25.40 11.40
CA ALA A 129 1.95 26.74 12.03
C ALA A 129 0.92 27.63 11.33
N ALA A 130 0.97 27.69 9.98
CA ALA A 130 0.19 28.62 9.17
C ALA A 130 -0.81 27.93 8.23
N GLY A 131 -0.75 26.60 8.10
CA GLY A 131 -1.58 25.86 7.13
C GLY A 131 -3.05 25.81 7.54
N ASP A 132 -3.93 25.96 6.54
CA ASP A 132 -5.38 25.74 6.71
C ASP A 132 -5.71 24.26 6.59
N ALA A 133 -5.98 23.63 7.72
CA ALA A 133 -6.32 22.21 7.78
C ALA A 133 -7.63 21.85 7.04
N ASN A 134 -8.61 22.77 6.95
CA ASN A 134 -9.83 22.53 6.21
C ASN A 134 -9.56 22.42 4.72
N SER A 135 -8.90 23.42 4.14
CA SER A 135 -8.49 23.41 2.74
C SER A 135 -7.60 22.22 2.42
N PHE A 136 -6.70 21.84 3.32
CA PHE A 136 -5.85 20.68 3.15
C PHE A 136 -6.64 19.37 3.14
N CYS A 137 -7.64 19.21 4.01
CA CYS A 137 -8.52 18.04 4.02
C CYS A 137 -9.35 17.93 2.73
N GLU A 138 -9.78 19.04 2.13
CA GLU A 138 -10.46 19.02 0.83
C GLU A 138 -9.48 18.58 -0.30
N VAL A 139 -8.22 18.99 -0.25
CA VAL A 139 -7.18 18.48 -1.16
C VAL A 139 -6.95 16.99 -0.96
N LEU A 140 -6.89 16.51 0.28
CA LEU A 140 -6.77 15.07 0.55
C LEU A 140 -7.98 14.31 0.03
N LYS A 141 -9.18 14.83 0.23
CA LYS A 141 -10.44 14.22 -0.22
C LYS A 141 -10.52 14.17 -1.76
N SER A 142 -10.17 15.25 -2.44
CA SER A 142 -10.08 15.27 -3.90
C SER A 142 -8.95 14.39 -4.39
N GLY A 143 -7.77 14.45 -3.79
CA GLY A 143 -6.62 13.61 -4.15
C GLY A 143 -6.84 12.12 -3.90
N THR A 144 -7.61 11.75 -2.86
CA THR A 144 -8.03 10.36 -2.65
C THR A 144 -9.10 9.95 -3.66
N ALA A 145 -10.05 10.83 -3.97
CA ALA A 145 -11.05 10.61 -5.01
C ALA A 145 -10.45 10.57 -6.41
N ASP A 146 -9.44 11.41 -6.69
CA ASP A 146 -8.70 11.41 -7.95
C ASP A 146 -7.76 10.18 -8.06
N ARG A 147 -7.17 9.72 -6.97
CA ARG A 147 -6.47 8.42 -6.92
C ARG A 147 -7.43 7.25 -7.16
N GLU A 148 -8.67 7.34 -6.73
CA GLU A 148 -9.71 6.35 -7.02
C GLU A 148 -10.24 6.47 -8.45
N LYS A 149 -10.33 7.67 -9.02
CA LYS A 149 -10.78 7.94 -10.39
C LYS A 149 -9.68 7.86 -11.44
N ALA A 150 -8.42 8.02 -11.06
CA ALA A 150 -7.29 8.15 -11.98
C ALA A 150 -7.04 6.89 -12.83
N PHE A 151 -7.53 5.71 -12.39
CA PHE A 151 -7.30 4.45 -13.09
C PHE A 151 -8.62 3.79 -13.45
N THR A 152 -8.80 3.50 -14.74
CA THR A 152 -9.94 2.72 -15.23
C THR A 152 -9.60 1.24 -15.18
N ILE A 153 -10.45 0.43 -14.56
CA ILE A 153 -10.33 -1.03 -14.55
C ILE A 153 -11.49 -1.60 -15.36
N ARG A 154 -11.20 -2.44 -16.32
CA ARG A 154 -12.20 -3.09 -17.16
C ARG A 154 -11.70 -4.41 -17.74
N ARG A 155 -12.59 -5.20 -18.27
CA ARG A 155 -12.21 -6.35 -19.10
C ARG A 155 -11.49 -5.87 -20.35
N LEU A 156 -10.48 -6.65 -20.75
CA LEU A 156 -9.77 -6.45 -22.00
C LEU A 156 -10.51 -7.17 -23.14
N SER A 157 -10.49 -6.57 -24.31
CA SER A 157 -10.88 -7.20 -25.55
C SER A 157 -9.77 -8.14 -26.07
N GLU A 158 -10.10 -8.95 -27.07
CA GLU A 158 -9.16 -9.93 -27.63
C GLU A 158 -7.91 -9.27 -28.25
N ASP A 159 -8.09 -8.12 -28.89
CA ASP A 159 -7.02 -7.32 -29.51
C ASP A 159 -6.10 -6.64 -28.47
N GLU A 160 -6.58 -6.47 -27.24
CA GLU A 160 -5.77 -5.90 -26.15
C GLU A 160 -4.95 -6.97 -25.38
N ARG A 161 -5.22 -8.27 -25.61
CA ARG A 161 -4.54 -9.37 -24.93
C ARG A 161 -3.02 -9.31 -25.09
N GLN A 162 -2.54 -9.01 -26.28
CA GLN A 162 -1.11 -8.93 -26.56
C GLN A 162 -0.41 -7.89 -25.67
N ALA A 163 -1.01 -6.74 -25.48
CA ALA A 163 -0.47 -5.68 -24.60
C ALA A 163 -0.40 -6.15 -23.12
N ALA A 164 -1.37 -6.96 -22.69
CA ALA A 164 -1.37 -7.56 -21.35
C ALA A 164 -0.20 -8.55 -21.17
N LEU A 165 0.03 -9.41 -22.16
CA LEU A 165 1.14 -10.39 -22.13
C LEU A 165 2.51 -9.70 -22.16
N GLU A 166 2.66 -8.62 -22.92
CA GLU A 166 3.87 -7.80 -22.94
C GLU A 166 4.13 -7.12 -21.60
N LEU A 167 3.08 -6.61 -20.95
CA LEU A 167 3.19 -6.06 -19.60
C LEU A 167 3.60 -7.16 -18.60
N ALA A 168 2.97 -8.33 -18.66
CA ALA A 168 3.29 -9.48 -17.81
C ALA A 168 4.76 -9.87 -17.95
N TRP A 169 5.27 -10.03 -19.19
CA TRP A 169 6.66 -10.36 -19.43
C TRP A 169 7.64 -9.33 -18.86
N ARG A 170 7.35 -8.04 -19.07
CA ARG A 170 8.21 -6.96 -18.58
C ARG A 170 8.29 -6.95 -17.05
N VAL A 171 7.14 -7.03 -16.39
CA VAL A 171 7.08 -6.99 -14.91
C VAL A 171 7.67 -8.26 -14.30
N PHE A 172 7.37 -9.42 -14.87
CA PHE A 172 7.99 -10.68 -14.46
C PHE A 172 9.51 -10.62 -14.56
N SER A 173 10.04 -10.13 -15.69
CA SER A 173 11.49 -10.04 -15.93
C SER A 173 12.18 -9.11 -14.93
N GLU A 174 11.52 -8.05 -14.50
CA GLU A 174 12.06 -7.06 -13.55
C GLU A 174 12.01 -7.55 -12.10
N TYR A 175 10.91 -8.20 -11.67
CA TYR A 175 10.65 -8.45 -10.25
C TYR A 175 10.68 -9.92 -9.84
N GLU A 176 10.40 -10.84 -10.74
CA GLU A 176 10.26 -12.26 -10.41
C GLU A 176 11.38 -13.12 -10.99
N SER A 177 11.75 -12.88 -12.24
CA SER A 177 12.83 -13.63 -12.91
C SER A 177 14.15 -13.73 -12.11
N PRO A 178 14.56 -12.71 -11.32
CA PRO A 178 15.75 -12.83 -10.48
C PRO A 178 15.68 -13.94 -9.43
N ASP A 179 14.48 -14.36 -9.01
CA ASP A 179 14.24 -15.43 -8.05
C ASP A 179 14.09 -16.82 -8.71
N TYR A 180 14.10 -16.88 -10.06
CA TYR A 180 13.91 -18.12 -10.84
C TYR A 180 15.21 -18.60 -11.50
N SER A 181 15.25 -19.89 -11.83
CA SER A 181 16.29 -20.42 -12.72
C SER A 181 16.08 -19.97 -14.16
N ALA A 182 17.10 -20.10 -15.00
CA ALA A 182 16.97 -19.85 -16.43
C ALA A 182 15.88 -20.72 -17.08
N GLU A 183 15.74 -21.98 -16.61
CA GLU A 183 14.67 -22.89 -17.03
C GLU A 183 13.28 -22.33 -16.66
N GLY A 184 13.10 -21.85 -15.41
CA GLY A 184 11.81 -21.28 -14.96
C GLY A 184 11.45 -19.99 -15.69
N THR A 185 12.45 -19.15 -15.98
CA THR A 185 12.24 -17.94 -16.79
C THR A 185 11.80 -18.28 -18.21
N GLU A 186 12.41 -19.29 -18.84
CA GLU A 186 12.03 -19.74 -20.18
C GLU A 186 10.65 -20.45 -20.18
N GLU A 187 10.34 -21.19 -19.13
CA GLU A 187 9.03 -21.82 -18.97
C GLU A 187 7.92 -20.77 -18.87
N PHE A 188 8.12 -19.72 -18.07
CA PHE A 188 7.15 -18.60 -18.02
C PHE A 188 6.99 -17.93 -19.39
N ARG A 189 8.10 -17.72 -20.11
CA ARG A 189 8.07 -17.18 -21.47
C ARG A 189 7.25 -18.03 -22.42
N LYS A 190 7.39 -19.36 -22.36
CA LYS A 190 6.59 -20.31 -23.17
C LYS A 190 5.11 -20.18 -22.84
N CYS A 191 4.73 -20.06 -21.55
CA CYS A 191 3.32 -19.87 -21.16
C CYS A 191 2.68 -18.63 -21.80
N LEU A 192 3.46 -17.55 -21.99
CA LEU A 192 2.96 -16.31 -22.65
C LEU A 192 2.77 -16.46 -24.18
N HIS A 193 3.22 -17.57 -24.77
CA HIS A 193 3.08 -17.88 -26.20
C HIS A 193 2.26 -19.14 -26.46
N ASP A 194 1.76 -19.79 -25.42
CA ASP A 194 0.94 -21.00 -25.53
C ASP A 194 -0.53 -20.63 -25.70
N GLU A 195 -1.00 -20.57 -26.94
CA GLU A 195 -2.39 -20.25 -27.26
C GLU A 195 -3.39 -21.22 -26.60
N ALA A 196 -3.03 -22.50 -26.42
CA ALA A 196 -3.90 -23.45 -25.72
C ALA A 196 -4.03 -23.11 -24.23
N TYR A 197 -2.96 -22.61 -23.61
CA TYR A 197 -2.96 -22.13 -22.23
C TYR A 197 -3.73 -20.80 -22.08
N LEU A 198 -3.52 -19.85 -23.01
CA LEU A 198 -4.07 -18.51 -22.97
C LEU A 198 -5.56 -18.46 -23.37
N SER A 199 -6.00 -19.41 -24.21
CA SER A 199 -7.40 -19.45 -24.67
C SER A 199 -8.36 -19.64 -23.49
N GLY A 200 -9.48 -18.91 -23.53
CA GLY A 200 -10.51 -18.98 -22.48
C GLY A 200 -10.15 -18.27 -21.17
N LEU A 201 -9.01 -17.58 -21.07
CA LEU A 201 -8.73 -16.68 -19.95
C LEU A 201 -9.55 -15.40 -20.08
N HIS A 202 -10.07 -14.92 -18.96
CA HIS A 202 -10.65 -13.59 -18.86
C HIS A 202 -9.61 -12.60 -18.37
N TYR A 203 -9.32 -11.60 -19.16
CA TYR A 203 -8.35 -10.56 -18.85
C TYR A 203 -9.02 -9.28 -18.37
N TYR A 204 -8.46 -8.68 -17.31
CA TYR A 204 -8.82 -7.37 -16.81
C TYR A 204 -7.58 -6.48 -16.90
N GLY A 205 -7.76 -5.28 -17.41
CA GLY A 205 -6.70 -4.28 -17.51
C GLY A 205 -6.98 -3.08 -16.63
N THR A 206 -5.93 -2.50 -16.08
CA THR A 206 -5.96 -1.18 -15.44
C THR A 206 -5.24 -0.19 -16.33
N PHE A 207 -5.88 0.95 -16.53
CA PHE A 207 -5.41 2.00 -17.44
C PHE A 207 -5.18 3.31 -16.70
N ASP A 208 -4.07 3.98 -17.03
CA ASP A 208 -3.80 5.39 -16.74
C ASP A 208 -3.97 6.16 -18.07
N GLY A 209 -5.13 6.80 -18.24
CA GLY A 209 -5.56 7.25 -19.57
C GLY A 209 -5.69 6.08 -20.55
N GLU A 210 -4.93 6.11 -21.64
CA GLU A 210 -4.90 5.01 -22.64
C GLU A 210 -3.84 3.94 -22.34
N LYS A 211 -2.97 4.18 -21.37
CA LYS A 211 -1.84 3.31 -21.08
C LYS A 211 -2.25 2.17 -20.18
N LEU A 212 -2.06 0.93 -20.61
CA LEU A 212 -2.19 -0.26 -19.77
C LEU A 212 -1.05 -0.31 -18.75
N ILE A 213 -1.40 -0.32 -17.45
CA ILE A 213 -0.47 -0.28 -16.31
C ILE A 213 -0.58 -1.49 -15.40
N GLY A 214 -1.59 -2.33 -15.56
CA GLY A 214 -1.78 -3.55 -14.80
C GLY A 214 -2.70 -4.51 -15.53
N GLU A 215 -2.48 -5.81 -15.34
CA GLU A 215 -3.33 -6.86 -15.88
C GLU A 215 -3.56 -7.96 -14.84
N ILE A 216 -4.71 -8.60 -14.93
CA ILE A 216 -5.04 -9.83 -14.22
C ILE A 216 -5.78 -10.77 -15.15
N ALA A 217 -5.30 -12.00 -15.28
CA ALA A 217 -5.93 -13.02 -16.08
C ALA A 217 -6.41 -14.18 -15.21
N ILE A 218 -7.67 -14.54 -15.34
CA ILE A 218 -8.31 -15.63 -14.58
C ILE A 218 -8.88 -16.68 -15.53
N ARG A 219 -8.70 -17.94 -15.16
CA ARG A 219 -9.35 -19.09 -15.79
C ARG A 219 -10.74 -19.28 -15.16
N PRO A 220 -11.83 -18.96 -15.86
CA PRO A 220 -13.16 -18.83 -15.26
C PRO A 220 -13.77 -20.15 -14.79
N ASP A 221 -13.46 -21.27 -15.45
CA ASP A 221 -13.95 -22.61 -15.08
C ASP A 221 -13.37 -23.12 -13.75
N ARG A 222 -12.14 -22.75 -13.44
CA ARG A 222 -11.41 -23.15 -12.23
C ARG A 222 -11.30 -22.05 -11.17
N LYS A 223 -11.75 -20.85 -11.49
CA LYS A 223 -11.57 -19.67 -10.63
C LYS A 223 -10.10 -19.46 -10.22
N HIS A 224 -9.19 -19.68 -11.20
CA HIS A 224 -7.75 -19.66 -10.97
C HIS A 224 -7.11 -18.46 -11.65
N ILE A 225 -6.47 -17.57 -10.87
CA ILE A 225 -5.67 -16.45 -11.40
C ILE A 225 -4.38 -17.02 -11.97
N CYS A 226 -4.17 -16.84 -13.27
CA CYS A 226 -3.01 -17.30 -14.02
C CYS A 226 -1.92 -16.23 -14.11
N PHE A 227 -2.31 -14.96 -14.30
CA PHE A 227 -1.42 -13.81 -14.34
C PHE A 227 -1.97 -12.69 -13.49
N PHE A 228 -1.08 -11.93 -12.86
CA PHE A 228 -1.45 -10.74 -12.09
C PHE A 228 -0.23 -9.83 -11.95
N PHE A 229 -0.13 -8.85 -12.81
CA PHE A 229 1.00 -7.97 -12.90
C PHE A 229 0.58 -6.49 -12.91
N VAL A 230 1.38 -5.64 -12.24
CA VAL A 230 1.23 -4.19 -12.24
C VAL A 230 2.59 -3.58 -12.56
N ASP A 231 2.66 -2.61 -13.46
CA ASP A 231 3.87 -1.88 -13.82
C ASP A 231 4.53 -1.31 -12.54
N GLY A 232 5.81 -1.56 -12.33
CA GLY A 232 6.55 -1.21 -11.11
C GLY A 232 6.45 0.26 -10.73
N ARG A 233 6.37 1.18 -11.72
CA ARG A 233 6.18 2.62 -11.50
C ARG A 233 4.86 2.96 -10.82
N TYR A 234 3.92 2.02 -10.81
CA TYR A 234 2.59 2.16 -10.22
C TYR A 234 2.39 1.26 -9.00
N HIS A 235 3.43 0.55 -8.56
CA HIS A 235 3.38 -0.22 -7.33
C HIS A 235 3.02 0.68 -6.13
N ARG A 236 2.49 0.09 -5.08
CA ARG A 236 2.14 0.73 -3.80
C ARG A 236 1.04 1.81 -3.88
N ARG A 237 0.30 1.87 -5.00
CA ARG A 237 -0.84 2.79 -5.20
C ARG A 237 -2.21 2.11 -5.04
N GLY A 238 -2.26 0.93 -4.45
CA GLY A 238 -3.49 0.16 -4.24
C GLY A 238 -4.11 -0.45 -5.50
N ILE A 239 -3.46 -0.33 -6.67
CA ILE A 239 -3.97 -0.79 -7.97
C ILE A 239 -4.28 -2.28 -7.94
N GLY A 240 -3.33 -3.13 -7.51
CA GLY A 240 -3.54 -4.58 -7.44
C GLY A 240 -4.76 -4.95 -6.59
N THR A 241 -4.96 -4.31 -5.45
CA THR A 241 -6.14 -4.54 -4.59
C THR A 241 -7.44 -4.17 -5.30
N ARG A 242 -7.47 -3.06 -6.03
CA ARG A 242 -8.64 -2.64 -6.81
C ARG A 242 -8.93 -3.59 -7.97
N MET A 243 -7.89 -4.03 -8.68
CA MET A 243 -8.02 -5.03 -9.74
C MET A 243 -8.62 -6.34 -9.23
N PHE A 244 -8.13 -6.83 -8.09
CA PHE A 244 -8.67 -8.03 -7.48
C PHE A 244 -10.13 -7.87 -7.07
N ARG A 245 -10.52 -6.69 -6.55
CA ARG A 245 -11.93 -6.40 -6.27
C ARG A 245 -12.81 -6.44 -7.51
N SER A 246 -12.36 -5.89 -8.64
CA SER A 246 -13.10 -5.99 -9.91
C SER A 246 -13.28 -7.44 -10.36
N VAL A 247 -12.31 -8.32 -10.10
CA VAL A 247 -12.49 -9.76 -10.33
C VAL A 247 -13.56 -10.33 -9.40
N LEU A 248 -13.57 -9.95 -8.12
CA LEU A 248 -14.57 -10.44 -7.15
C LEU A 248 -16.00 -10.00 -7.49
N GLU A 249 -16.19 -8.87 -8.19
CA GLU A 249 -17.49 -8.44 -8.68
C GLU A 249 -18.07 -9.41 -9.71
N ASP A 250 -17.23 -9.99 -10.57
CA ASP A 250 -17.62 -10.99 -11.56
C ASP A 250 -17.71 -12.42 -10.98
N TYR A 251 -17.05 -12.67 -9.86
CA TYR A 251 -17.00 -13.97 -9.17
C TYR A 251 -17.40 -13.85 -7.69
N PRO A 252 -18.62 -13.37 -7.40
CA PRO A 252 -19.06 -13.14 -6.02
C PRO A 252 -19.17 -14.46 -5.25
N LYS A 253 -18.64 -14.47 -4.02
CA LYS A 253 -18.66 -15.63 -3.10
C LYS A 253 -17.92 -16.88 -3.61
N GLU A 254 -17.18 -16.77 -4.70
CA GLU A 254 -16.40 -17.89 -5.22
C GLU A 254 -15.04 -17.99 -4.49
N THR A 255 -14.54 -19.20 -4.36
CA THR A 255 -13.17 -19.45 -3.95
C THR A 255 -12.24 -19.18 -5.12
N ILE A 256 -11.35 -18.20 -4.98
CA ILE A 256 -10.35 -17.88 -6.00
C ILE A 256 -9.01 -18.50 -5.59
N THR A 257 -8.35 -19.16 -6.53
CA THR A 257 -7.04 -19.78 -6.31
C THR A 257 -5.96 -19.12 -7.16
N LEU A 258 -4.71 -19.28 -6.77
CA LEU A 258 -3.54 -18.90 -7.57
C LEU A 258 -2.29 -19.64 -7.08
N ASN A 259 -1.24 -19.55 -7.90
CA ASN A 259 0.12 -19.96 -7.56
C ASN A 259 0.99 -18.70 -7.43
N SER A 260 1.28 -18.31 -6.19
CA SER A 260 2.04 -17.08 -5.92
C SER A 260 3.53 -17.30 -6.08
N SER A 261 4.21 -16.43 -6.82
CA SER A 261 5.66 -16.30 -6.75
C SER A 261 6.13 -15.94 -5.33
N PRO A 262 7.41 -16.18 -4.97
CA PRO A 262 7.98 -15.68 -3.72
C PRO A 262 7.81 -14.16 -3.57
N TYR A 263 8.00 -13.40 -4.64
CA TYR A 263 7.81 -11.94 -4.68
C TYR A 263 6.35 -11.53 -4.40
N GLY A 264 5.37 -12.17 -5.04
CA GLY A 264 3.95 -11.81 -4.94
C GLY A 264 3.29 -12.23 -3.62
N ARG A 265 3.84 -13.22 -2.91
CA ARG A 265 3.23 -13.82 -1.70
C ARG A 265 2.85 -12.82 -0.59
N PRO A 266 3.66 -11.81 -0.24
CA PRO A 266 3.26 -10.80 0.74
C PRO A 266 2.01 -10.01 0.33
N PHE A 267 1.89 -9.65 -0.94
CA PHE A 267 0.73 -8.95 -1.48
C PHE A 267 -0.53 -9.81 -1.37
N TYR A 268 -0.49 -11.07 -1.82
CA TYR A 268 -1.67 -11.94 -1.76
C TYR A 268 -2.13 -12.19 -0.32
N LYS A 269 -1.21 -12.37 0.63
CA LYS A 269 -1.56 -12.44 2.06
C LYS A 269 -2.25 -11.16 2.54
N ALA A 270 -1.78 -9.99 2.10
CA ALA A 270 -2.35 -8.71 2.51
C ALA A 270 -3.79 -8.51 2.00
N ILE A 271 -4.14 -9.05 0.82
CA ILE A 271 -5.50 -8.98 0.26
C ILE A 271 -6.40 -10.15 0.67
N GLY A 272 -5.93 -11.05 1.56
CA GLY A 272 -6.76 -12.06 2.20
C GLY A 272 -6.59 -13.49 1.70
N PHE A 273 -5.62 -13.76 0.82
CA PHE A 273 -5.30 -15.14 0.45
C PHE A 273 -4.58 -15.87 1.58
N VAL A 274 -4.88 -17.15 1.72
CA VAL A 274 -4.20 -18.05 2.65
C VAL A 274 -3.45 -19.14 1.87
N LEU A 275 -2.35 -19.62 2.44
CA LEU A 275 -1.58 -20.73 1.87
C LEU A 275 -2.42 -22.01 1.91
N THR A 276 -2.35 -22.80 0.86
CA THR A 276 -3.01 -24.12 0.79
C THR A 276 -2.02 -25.25 0.78
N ASP A 277 -0.76 -24.96 0.49
CA ASP A 277 0.33 -25.93 0.46
C ASP A 277 1.69 -25.24 0.67
N GLU A 278 2.77 -26.02 0.80
CA GLU A 278 4.15 -25.52 0.84
C GLU A 278 4.61 -25.01 -0.54
N GLU A 279 5.74 -24.29 -0.54
CA GLU A 279 6.37 -23.83 -1.77
C GLU A 279 6.84 -25.02 -2.62
N LYS A 280 6.55 -24.96 -3.91
CA LYS A 280 6.89 -25.98 -4.91
C LYS A 280 7.76 -25.39 -6.00
N THR A 281 8.52 -26.26 -6.67
CA THR A 281 9.24 -25.92 -7.90
C THR A 281 8.86 -26.93 -8.98
N VAL A 282 8.34 -26.42 -10.09
CA VAL A 282 7.98 -27.23 -11.25
C VAL A 282 8.55 -26.55 -12.50
N ASN A 283 9.32 -27.26 -13.29
CA ASN A 283 9.99 -26.74 -14.49
C ASN A 283 10.77 -25.44 -14.21
N GLY A 284 11.43 -25.36 -13.02
CA GLY A 284 12.18 -24.19 -12.60
C GLY A 284 11.33 -23.01 -12.09
N ILE A 285 10.01 -23.06 -12.18
CA ILE A 285 9.09 -22.07 -11.61
C ILE A 285 8.84 -22.39 -10.15
N ARG A 286 9.16 -21.45 -9.26
CA ARG A 286 8.88 -21.53 -7.83
C ARG A 286 7.56 -20.85 -7.50
N PHE A 287 6.69 -21.55 -6.80
CA PHE A 287 5.39 -20.99 -6.41
C PHE A 287 4.86 -21.61 -5.13
N THR A 288 3.97 -20.86 -4.48
CA THR A 288 3.20 -21.33 -3.33
C THR A 288 1.71 -21.29 -3.68
N PRO A 289 0.98 -22.42 -3.64
CA PRO A 289 -0.46 -22.44 -3.86
C PRO A 289 -1.19 -21.64 -2.77
N MET A 290 -2.13 -20.80 -3.19
CA MET A 290 -2.92 -19.97 -2.29
C MET A 290 -4.38 -19.93 -2.72
N LYS A 291 -5.28 -19.66 -1.74
CA LYS A 291 -6.71 -19.44 -2.00
C LYS A 291 -7.24 -18.23 -1.25
N TYR A 292 -8.24 -17.60 -1.82
CA TYR A 292 -9.11 -16.60 -1.22
C TYR A 292 -10.51 -17.19 -1.10
N GLU A 293 -11.09 -17.14 0.10
CA GLU A 293 -12.48 -17.55 0.33
C GLU A 293 -13.40 -16.35 0.11
N GLY A 294 -14.28 -16.44 -0.86
CA GLY A 294 -15.33 -15.43 -1.08
C GLY A 294 -16.23 -15.30 0.16
N LYS A 295 -16.49 -14.09 0.58
CA LYS A 295 -17.35 -13.77 1.74
C LYS A 295 -18.76 -13.41 1.29
#